data_cda2c3e95439385a66b6f8188483bdc2
#
_entry.id   cda2c3e95439385a66b6f8188483bdc2
#
_cell.length_a   1.000
_cell.length_b   1.000
_cell.length_c   1.000
_cell.angle_alpha   90.00
_cell.angle_beta   90.00
_cell.angle_gamma   90.00
#
_symmetry.space_group_name_H-M   'P 1'
#
loop_
_entity.id
_entity.type
_entity.pdbx_description
1 polymer ?
#
loop_
_entity_poly.entity_id
_entity_poly.type
_entity_poly.pdbx_seq_one_letter_code
_entity_poly.pdbx_strand_id
1 'polypeptide(L)'
;MDFWLPRDLAHEVNHSVRILAGTGIGTTLLQQTISEGIATAFDQAAFPGTPDPWTHAITPAQECTLWQKVKPQLGAANLYDLWMFGGPGVPHWTAFTIGYHIVNDYRDHHRNVSWAQLTAASATAILAASHYQPCPPSGSG
;
A
#
# COMPACT_ATOMS: atom_id res chain seq x y z
N MET A 1 -25.99 9.48 6.38
CA MET A 1 -24.91 9.34 7.38
C MET A 1 -23.75 8.66 6.68
N ASP A 2 -22.67 9.41 6.48
CA ASP A 2 -21.56 8.98 5.63
C ASP A 2 -20.83 7.80 6.26
N PHE A 3 -20.96 6.65 5.64
CA PHE A 3 -20.36 5.37 6.05
C PHE A 3 -18.81 5.43 6.01
N TRP A 4 -18.27 6.44 5.37
CA TRP A 4 -16.84 6.63 5.14
C TRP A 4 -16.11 7.30 6.31
N LEU A 5 -16.77 8.16 7.08
CA LEU A 5 -16.11 8.94 8.13
C LEU A 5 -15.36 8.10 9.18
N PRO A 6 -15.90 6.97 9.71
CA PRO A 6 -15.15 6.13 10.64
C PRO A 6 -13.91 5.49 10.01
N ARG A 7 -13.99 5.08 8.74
CA ARG A 7 -12.85 4.52 8.01
C ARG A 7 -11.79 5.57 7.76
N ASP A 8 -12.17 6.73 7.24
CA ASP A 8 -11.25 7.83 6.99
C ASP A 8 -10.52 8.21 8.28
N LEU A 9 -11.23 8.27 9.40
CA LEU A 9 -10.64 8.55 10.70
C LEU A 9 -9.66 7.46 11.12
N ALA A 10 -10.01 6.19 10.96
CA ALA A 10 -9.11 5.06 11.26
C ALA A 10 -7.84 5.11 10.40
N HIS A 11 -7.97 5.43 9.12
CA HIS A 11 -6.88 5.62 8.18
C HIS A 11 -5.91 6.70 8.69
N GLU A 12 -6.43 7.88 9.00
CA GLU A 12 -5.62 9.01 9.48
C GLU A 12 -5.00 8.75 10.86
N VAL A 13 -5.70 8.04 11.75
CA VAL A 13 -5.15 7.62 13.04
C VAL A 13 -3.97 6.68 12.83
N ASN A 14 -4.03 5.76 11.87
CA ASN A 14 -2.90 4.88 11.57
C ASN A 14 -1.66 5.67 11.13
N HIS A 15 -1.83 6.66 10.25
CA HIS A 15 -0.73 7.56 9.89
C HIS A 15 -0.13 8.27 11.10
N SER A 16 -0.97 8.76 12.00
CA SER A 16 -0.52 9.43 13.24
C SER A 16 0.27 8.50 14.13
N VAL A 17 -0.18 7.26 14.30
CA VAL A 17 0.54 6.23 15.08
C VAL A 17 1.89 5.91 14.45
N ARG A 18 1.96 5.81 13.12
CA ARG A 18 3.21 5.55 12.40
C ARG A 18 4.22 6.70 12.57
N ILE A 19 3.75 7.94 12.57
CA ILE A 19 4.59 9.12 12.85
C ILE A 19 5.12 9.06 14.30
N LEU A 20 4.25 8.78 15.26
CA LEU A 20 4.63 8.69 16.67
C LEU A 20 5.59 7.53 16.95
N ALA A 21 5.51 6.45 16.19
CA ALA A 21 6.46 5.34 16.27
C ALA A 21 7.85 5.67 15.70
N GLY A 22 8.02 6.86 15.11
CA GLY A 22 9.29 7.30 14.53
C GLY A 22 9.55 6.85 13.10
N THR A 23 8.66 6.06 12.51
CA THR A 23 8.79 5.59 11.12
C THR A 23 8.31 6.63 10.13
N GLY A 24 7.20 7.32 10.45
CA GLY A 24 6.61 8.36 9.62
C GLY A 24 5.98 7.85 8.32
N ILE A 25 5.40 8.76 7.55
CA ILE A 25 4.86 8.47 6.21
C ILE A 25 6.01 8.35 5.20
N GLY A 26 7.09 9.08 5.43
CA GLY A 26 8.29 9.04 4.59
C GLY A 26 8.25 10.01 3.41
N THR A 27 9.36 10.04 2.67
CA THR A 27 9.58 10.94 1.55
C THR A 27 9.81 10.21 0.22
N THR A 28 10.18 8.93 0.27
CA THR A 28 10.33 8.11 -0.94
C THR A 28 8.99 7.51 -1.36
N LEU A 29 8.85 7.20 -2.63
CA LEU A 29 7.64 6.58 -3.16
C LEU A 29 7.32 5.27 -2.44
N LEU A 30 8.32 4.43 -2.15
CA LEU A 30 8.11 3.18 -1.41
C LEU A 30 7.53 3.45 0.00
N GLN A 31 8.14 4.37 0.74
CA GLN A 31 7.67 4.70 2.09
C GLN A 31 6.22 5.17 2.08
N GLN A 32 5.89 6.04 1.15
CA GLN A 32 4.52 6.57 0.99
C GLN A 32 3.55 5.47 0.56
N THR A 33 3.93 4.64 -0.41
CA THR A 33 3.10 3.50 -0.89
C THR A 33 2.79 2.52 0.24
N ILE A 34 3.78 2.16 1.03
CA ILE A 34 3.58 1.24 2.16
C ILE A 34 2.77 1.90 3.27
N SER A 35 3.00 3.17 3.57
CA SER A 35 2.23 3.89 4.60
C SER A 35 0.74 3.94 4.26
N GLU A 36 0.40 4.23 3.01
CA GLU A 36 -0.98 4.19 2.53
C GLU A 36 -1.56 2.76 2.56
N GLY A 37 -0.76 1.78 2.18
CA GLY A 37 -1.17 0.37 2.23
C GLY A 37 -1.49 -0.10 3.65
N ILE A 38 -0.68 0.26 4.64
CA ILE A 38 -0.93 -0.09 6.05
C ILE A 38 -2.20 0.60 6.56
N ALA A 39 -2.34 1.90 6.30
CA ALA A 39 -3.50 2.67 6.74
C ALA A 39 -4.80 2.12 6.14
N THR A 40 -4.80 1.76 4.85
CA THR A 40 -5.95 1.17 4.18
C THR A 40 -6.26 -0.24 4.71
N ALA A 41 -5.26 -1.08 4.93
CA ALA A 41 -5.46 -2.40 5.51
C ALA A 41 -6.02 -2.30 6.94
N PHE A 42 -5.56 -1.33 7.72
CA PHE A 42 -6.04 -1.08 9.07
C PHE A 42 -7.49 -0.60 9.09
N ASP A 43 -7.85 0.38 8.28
CA ASP A 43 -9.21 0.92 8.24
C ASP A 43 -10.23 -0.15 7.82
N GLN A 44 -9.89 -0.99 6.86
CA GLN A 44 -10.76 -2.09 6.43
C GLN A 44 -10.89 -3.20 7.48
N ALA A 45 -9.84 -3.46 8.25
CA ALA A 45 -9.91 -4.42 9.35
C ALA A 45 -10.74 -3.87 10.52
N ALA A 46 -10.63 -2.59 10.80
CA ALA A 46 -11.39 -1.92 11.87
C ALA A 46 -12.87 -1.77 11.50
N PHE A 47 -13.19 -1.51 10.25
CA PHE A 47 -14.54 -1.30 9.75
C PHE A 47 -14.80 -2.17 8.51
N PRO A 48 -14.99 -3.50 8.69
CA PRO A 48 -15.20 -4.41 7.56
C PRO A 48 -16.51 -4.09 6.82
N GLY A 49 -16.49 -4.32 5.52
CA GLY A 49 -17.62 -4.06 4.63
C GLY A 49 -17.15 -4.00 3.19
N THR A 50 -17.76 -3.14 2.38
CA THR A 50 -17.35 -2.94 0.98
C THR A 50 -15.91 -2.44 0.91
N PRO A 51 -15.02 -3.10 0.14
CA PRO A 51 -13.64 -2.65 -0.02
C PRO A 51 -13.57 -1.24 -0.59
N ASP A 52 -12.58 -0.47 -0.15
CA ASP A 52 -12.33 0.85 -0.70
C ASP A 52 -11.95 0.75 -2.19
N PRO A 53 -12.45 1.64 -3.07
CA PRO A 53 -12.20 1.52 -4.50
C PRO A 53 -10.71 1.59 -4.88
N TRP A 54 -9.89 2.26 -4.09
CA TRP A 54 -8.44 2.34 -4.33
C TRP A 54 -7.68 1.04 -4.00
N THR A 55 -8.33 0.03 -3.41
CA THR A 55 -7.72 -1.29 -3.17
C THR A 55 -7.75 -2.21 -4.40
N HIS A 56 -8.53 -1.85 -5.41
CA HIS A 56 -8.71 -2.64 -6.64
C HIS A 56 -8.89 -1.74 -7.87
N ALA A 57 -8.15 -0.64 -7.91
CA ALA A 57 -8.28 0.37 -8.97
C ALA A 57 -7.68 -0.06 -10.32
N ILE A 58 -6.82 -1.07 -10.32
CA ILE A 58 -6.16 -1.61 -11.52
C ILE A 58 -6.36 -3.11 -11.61
N THR A 59 -6.36 -3.63 -12.84
CA THR A 59 -6.45 -5.07 -13.08
C THR A 59 -5.13 -5.77 -12.76
N PRO A 60 -5.12 -7.10 -12.52
CA PRO A 60 -3.86 -7.85 -12.31
C PRO A 60 -2.84 -7.69 -13.44
N ALA A 61 -3.28 -7.62 -14.69
CA ALA A 61 -2.40 -7.40 -15.83
C ALA A 61 -1.79 -5.99 -15.82
N GLN A 62 -2.59 -4.97 -15.49
CA GLN A 62 -2.10 -3.62 -15.31
C GLN A 62 -1.12 -3.53 -14.14
N GLU A 63 -1.42 -4.21 -13.04
CA GLU A 63 -0.57 -4.21 -11.85
C GLU A 63 0.82 -4.77 -12.15
N CYS A 64 0.91 -5.88 -12.90
CA CYS A 64 2.20 -6.42 -13.33
C CYS A 64 3.01 -5.39 -14.14
N THR A 65 2.38 -4.78 -15.16
CA THR A 65 3.04 -3.79 -16.01
C THR A 65 3.48 -2.55 -15.23
N LEU A 66 2.59 -2.05 -14.37
CA LEU A 66 2.85 -0.87 -13.55
C LEU A 66 3.89 -1.14 -12.47
N TRP A 67 3.92 -2.34 -11.90
CA TRP A 67 4.95 -2.73 -10.96
C TRP A 67 6.34 -2.71 -11.59
N GLN A 68 6.48 -3.26 -12.78
CA GLN A 68 7.76 -3.20 -13.51
C GLN A 68 8.21 -1.76 -13.78
N LYS A 69 7.25 -0.86 -14.03
CA LYS A 69 7.51 0.55 -14.28
C LYS A 69 7.88 1.32 -13.00
N VAL A 70 7.22 1.05 -11.89
CA VAL A 70 7.41 1.77 -10.62
C VAL A 70 8.61 1.26 -9.83
N LYS A 71 8.93 -0.02 -9.93
CA LYS A 71 9.97 -0.66 -9.12
C LYS A 71 11.32 0.07 -9.14
N PRO A 72 11.85 0.52 -10.30
CA PRO A 72 13.11 1.28 -10.32
C PRO A 72 12.99 2.67 -9.68
N GLN A 73 11.78 3.19 -9.45
CA GLN A 73 11.50 4.53 -8.96
C GLN A 73 11.16 4.56 -7.46
N LEU A 74 11.11 3.41 -6.80
CA LEU A 74 10.65 3.30 -5.41
C LEU A 74 11.48 4.13 -4.42
N GLY A 75 12.77 4.34 -4.69
CA GLY A 75 13.64 5.17 -3.86
C GLY A 75 13.57 6.66 -4.15
N ALA A 76 12.83 7.09 -5.16
CA ALA A 76 12.76 8.49 -5.55
C ALA A 76 11.75 9.27 -4.70
N ALA A 77 12.00 10.58 -4.55
CA ALA A 77 11.08 11.53 -3.93
C ALA A 77 10.21 12.21 -5.00
N ASN A 78 9.17 12.92 -4.55
CA ASN A 78 8.30 13.77 -5.38
C ASN A 78 7.51 13.02 -6.46
N LEU A 79 7.23 11.72 -6.28
CA LEU A 79 6.43 10.91 -7.19
C LEU A 79 5.07 10.54 -6.61
N TYR A 80 4.73 11.03 -5.42
CA TYR A 80 3.49 10.70 -4.72
C TYR A 80 2.26 11.02 -5.57
N ASP A 81 2.16 12.26 -6.05
CA ASP A 81 0.96 12.70 -6.79
C ASP A 81 0.74 11.88 -8.06
N LEU A 82 1.81 11.61 -8.82
CA LEU A 82 1.71 10.81 -10.04
C LEU A 82 1.18 9.40 -9.76
N TRP A 83 1.76 8.72 -8.79
CA TRP A 83 1.47 7.31 -8.54
C TRP A 83 0.23 7.10 -7.68
N MET A 84 -0.14 8.06 -6.84
CA MET A 84 -1.36 8.00 -6.01
C MET A 84 -2.60 8.48 -6.79
N PHE A 85 -2.48 9.60 -7.49
CA PHE A 85 -3.64 10.24 -8.15
C PHE A 85 -3.69 10.06 -9.67
N GLY A 86 -2.61 9.58 -10.26
CA GLY A 86 -2.56 9.32 -11.70
C GLY A 86 -1.98 10.47 -12.52
N GLY A 87 -1.65 10.14 -13.75
CA GLY A 87 -1.08 11.05 -14.72
C GLY A 87 -0.76 10.29 -16.01
N PRO A 88 0.10 10.84 -16.90
CA PRO A 88 0.41 10.17 -18.15
C PRO A 88 0.96 8.75 -17.95
N GLY A 89 0.22 7.75 -18.42
CA GLY A 89 0.60 6.35 -18.33
C GLY A 89 0.49 5.71 -16.93
N VAL A 90 -0.12 6.41 -15.97
CA VAL A 90 -0.35 5.91 -14.62
C VAL A 90 -1.82 6.11 -14.24
N PRO A 91 -2.61 5.04 -14.09
CA PRO A 91 -3.99 5.14 -13.66
C PRO A 91 -4.13 5.73 -12.26
N HIS A 92 -5.28 6.33 -11.99
CA HIS A 92 -5.66 6.83 -10.68
C HIS A 92 -5.58 5.70 -9.62
N TRP A 93 -5.03 6.01 -8.45
CA TRP A 93 -4.89 5.11 -7.30
C TRP A 93 -3.96 3.91 -7.50
N THR A 94 -3.08 3.94 -8.48
CA THR A 94 -2.15 2.83 -8.75
C THR A 94 -1.33 2.44 -7.51
N ALA A 95 -0.68 3.40 -6.87
CA ALA A 95 0.17 3.10 -5.72
C ALA A 95 -0.64 2.72 -4.47
N PHE A 96 -1.87 3.20 -4.31
CA PHE A 96 -2.77 2.72 -3.24
C PHE A 96 -3.05 1.23 -3.39
N THR A 97 -3.41 0.79 -4.60
CA THR A 97 -3.67 -0.64 -4.88
C THR A 97 -2.42 -1.49 -4.65
N ILE A 98 -1.28 -1.08 -5.19
CA ILE A 98 -0.01 -1.80 -5.02
C ILE A 98 0.38 -1.88 -3.55
N GLY A 99 0.33 -0.77 -2.82
CA GLY A 99 0.67 -0.73 -1.39
C GLY A 99 -0.22 -1.62 -0.55
N TYR A 100 -1.52 -1.61 -0.82
CA TYR A 100 -2.49 -2.47 -0.16
C TYR A 100 -2.17 -3.96 -0.39
N HIS A 101 -1.85 -4.35 -1.61
CA HIS A 101 -1.49 -5.73 -1.95
C HIS A 101 -0.17 -6.16 -1.30
N ILE A 102 0.85 -5.31 -1.31
CA ILE A 102 2.13 -5.60 -0.63
C ILE A 102 1.90 -5.84 0.87
N VAL A 103 1.15 -4.98 1.52
CA VAL A 103 0.87 -5.09 2.97
C VAL A 103 0.06 -6.35 3.29
N ASN A 104 -0.93 -6.69 2.48
CA ASN A 104 -1.69 -7.90 2.69
C ASN A 104 -0.86 -9.17 2.45
N ASP A 105 -0.02 -9.19 1.43
CA ASP A 105 0.92 -10.30 1.21
C ASP A 105 1.88 -10.45 2.40
N TYR A 106 2.39 -9.33 2.92
CA TYR A 106 3.19 -9.36 4.14
C TYR A 106 2.43 -9.98 5.32
N ARG A 107 1.19 -9.54 5.56
CA ARG A 107 0.34 -10.06 6.64
C ARG A 107 0.02 -11.55 6.48
N ASP A 108 -0.20 -12.00 5.27
CA ASP A 108 -0.49 -13.41 4.96
C ASP A 108 0.71 -14.32 5.28
N HIS A 109 1.94 -13.82 5.11
CA HIS A 109 3.16 -14.53 5.45
C HIS A 109 3.61 -14.33 6.91
N HIS A 110 3.04 -13.36 7.62
CA HIS A 110 3.38 -13.01 9.01
C HIS A 110 2.12 -12.88 9.87
N ARG A 111 1.38 -13.99 10.01
CA ARG A 111 0.05 -14.00 10.64
C ARG A 111 0.03 -13.57 12.11
N ASN A 112 1.19 -13.64 12.78
CA ASN A 112 1.32 -13.24 14.18
C ASN A 112 1.74 -11.78 14.36
N VAL A 113 1.93 -11.01 13.28
CA VAL A 113 2.27 -9.59 13.37
C VAL A 113 1.07 -8.81 13.94
N SER A 114 1.32 -8.01 14.97
CA SER A 114 0.31 -7.10 15.50
C SER A 114 0.21 -5.84 14.64
N TRP A 115 -0.92 -5.13 14.74
CA TRP A 115 -1.06 -3.84 14.07
C TRP A 115 -0.01 -2.83 14.53
N ALA A 116 0.35 -2.83 15.81
CA ALA A 116 1.41 -1.96 16.32
C ALA A 116 2.76 -2.27 15.68
N GLN A 117 3.14 -3.54 15.58
CA GLN A 117 4.38 -3.97 14.94
C GLN A 117 4.39 -3.62 13.44
N LEU A 118 3.31 -3.91 12.73
CA LEU A 118 3.18 -3.59 11.31
C LEU A 118 3.27 -2.08 11.08
N THR A 119 2.53 -1.29 11.86
CA THR A 119 2.49 0.16 11.71
C THR A 119 3.85 0.81 11.99
N ALA A 120 4.67 0.24 12.88
CA ALA A 120 6.00 0.71 13.18
C ALA A 120 7.09 0.19 12.24
N ALA A 121 6.82 -0.83 11.43
CA ALA A 121 7.82 -1.47 10.57
C ALA A 121 8.27 -0.55 9.42
N SER A 122 9.53 -0.70 9.00
CA SER A 122 10.04 0.05 7.84
C SER A 122 9.46 -0.45 6.53
N ALA A 123 9.30 0.45 5.57
CA ALA A 123 8.78 0.11 4.25
C ALA A 123 9.64 -0.91 3.52
N THR A 124 10.96 -0.80 3.62
CA THR A 124 11.89 -1.74 2.98
C THR A 124 11.80 -3.14 3.59
N ALA A 125 11.64 -3.25 4.91
CA ALA A 125 11.45 -4.54 5.58
C ALA A 125 10.13 -5.20 5.17
N ILE A 126 9.05 -4.44 5.10
CA ILE A 126 7.74 -4.96 4.67
C ILE A 126 7.80 -5.46 3.24
N LEU A 127 8.34 -4.67 2.30
CA LEU A 127 8.46 -5.09 0.90
C LEU A 127 9.32 -6.36 0.78
N ALA A 128 10.49 -6.40 1.40
CA ALA A 128 11.40 -7.52 1.32
C ALA A 128 10.78 -8.82 1.83
N ALA A 129 9.98 -8.76 2.89
CA ALA A 129 9.37 -9.93 3.53
C ALA A 129 7.94 -10.23 3.06
N SER A 130 7.37 -9.43 2.15
CA SER A 130 5.99 -9.58 1.67
C SER A 130 5.81 -10.74 0.69
N HIS A 131 6.85 -11.12 -0.02
CA HIS A 131 6.77 -12.04 -1.17
C HIS A 131 5.88 -11.53 -2.30
N TYR A 132 5.67 -10.22 -2.39
CA TYR A 132 4.81 -9.59 -3.40
C TYR A 132 5.33 -9.85 -4.83
N GLN A 133 4.49 -10.48 -5.63
CA GLN A 133 4.82 -10.92 -7.00
C GLN A 133 3.59 -10.73 -7.90
N PRO A 134 3.33 -9.52 -8.39
CA PRO A 134 2.14 -9.26 -9.21
C PRO A 134 2.25 -9.79 -10.64
N CYS A 135 3.44 -10.17 -11.07
CA CYS A 135 3.65 -10.73 -12.41
C CYS A 135 3.65 -12.25 -12.37
N PRO A 136 3.03 -12.93 -13.36
CA PRO A 136 3.12 -14.38 -13.45
C PRO A 136 4.58 -14.81 -13.64
N PRO A 137 4.96 -16.03 -13.18
CA PRO A 137 6.31 -16.53 -13.36
C PRO A 137 6.67 -16.60 -14.84
N SER A 138 7.87 -16.09 -15.20
CA SER A 138 8.40 -16.20 -16.55
C SER A 138 8.68 -17.67 -16.87
N GLY A 139 8.15 -18.19 -17.99
CA GLY A 139 8.39 -19.54 -18.48
C GLY A 139 7.23 -20.50 -18.36
N SER A 140 6.05 -20.09 -17.92
CA SER A 140 4.80 -20.85 -18.14
C SER A 140 4.37 -20.63 -19.59
N GLY A 141 4.97 -21.37 -20.47
CA GLY A 141 4.57 -21.44 -21.88
C GLY A 141 3.36 -22.34 -22.06
#